data_d363970eccbe327974c0fadc85b33f30
#
_entry.id   d363970eccbe327974c0fadc85b33f30
#
_cell.length_a   1.000
_cell.length_b   1.000
_cell.length_c   1.000
_cell.angle_alpha   90.00
_cell.angle_beta   90.00
_cell.angle_gamma   90.00
#
_symmetry.space_group_name_H-M   'P 1'
#
loop_
_entity.id
_entity.type
_entity.pdbx_description
1 polymer ?
#
loop_
_entity_poly.entity_id
_entity_poly.type
_entity_poly.pdbx_seq_one_letter_code
_entity_poly.pdbx_strand_id
1 'polypeptide(L)'
;MAKIELLSHGLFEKPFMDSRIKTRSVTRKERILGHLVGPLGLIFVVNTIAGIVEKFFTQQAGAFYGTENVQMIQTLGGRYEVVMTIAKLLAVLMGLLTGWLIQHTKSRQGRFRPWHLIFGFISIIIGCLIFLFAGDKSLGNNYWLYFFFLVICYHTVGSSYFYLFRDNIVSISTRDPGAKANIKFIRQVSWTLVSGIVVGMLVNMVVLPMWLDHDITGYPKLMIILSICAIPLLLLEYFYTKERVIEDVAATVGAEKENNIPVRDQLRALLHNKYFVLFTILVTVGGIGELYN
;
A
#
# COMPACT_ATOMS: atom_id res chain seq x y z
N MET A 1 -3.07 -9.30 32.46
CA MET A 1 -3.28 -8.27 31.44
C MET A 1 -4.45 -8.70 30.54
N ALA A 2 -5.45 -7.85 30.36
CA ALA A 2 -6.56 -8.14 29.45
C ALA A 2 -6.00 -8.31 28.03
N LYS A 3 -6.35 -9.43 27.40
CA LYS A 3 -5.92 -9.71 26.01
C LYS A 3 -6.66 -8.75 25.09
N ILE A 4 -5.96 -7.81 24.49
CA ILE A 4 -6.57 -6.89 23.52
C ILE A 4 -6.86 -7.69 22.26
N GLU A 5 -8.12 -7.88 21.93
CA GLU A 5 -8.58 -8.54 20.72
C GLU A 5 -9.14 -7.50 19.76
N LEU A 6 -8.52 -7.37 18.59
CA LEU A 6 -8.95 -6.43 17.57
C LEU A 6 -9.85 -7.14 16.54
N LEU A 7 -10.89 -6.45 16.13
CA LEU A 7 -11.84 -6.91 15.10
C LEU A 7 -12.54 -8.24 15.46
N SER A 8 -12.58 -8.61 16.75
CA SER A 8 -13.28 -9.81 17.22
C SER A 8 -14.82 -9.68 17.20
N HIS A 9 -15.32 -8.46 17.16
CA HIS A 9 -16.74 -8.14 17.06
C HIS A 9 -16.98 -7.02 16.04
N GLY A 10 -18.06 -7.12 15.27
CA GLY A 10 -18.44 -6.07 14.32
C GLY A 10 -18.61 -6.53 12.87
N LEU A 11 -18.27 -5.67 11.91
CA LEU A 11 -18.53 -5.87 10.48
C LEU A 11 -17.88 -7.16 9.96
N PHE A 12 -16.63 -7.42 10.36
CA PHE A 12 -15.84 -8.57 9.88
C PHE A 12 -16.24 -9.91 10.50
N GLU A 13 -17.14 -9.93 11.47
CA GLU A 13 -17.76 -11.15 12.01
C GLU A 13 -19.06 -11.54 11.26
N LYS A 14 -19.55 -10.68 10.39
CA LYS A 14 -20.79 -10.93 9.65
C LYS A 14 -20.56 -11.91 8.48
N PRO A 15 -21.47 -12.91 8.27
CA PRO A 15 -21.33 -13.91 7.22
C PRO A 15 -21.24 -13.36 5.81
N PHE A 16 -21.80 -12.17 5.53
CA PHE A 16 -21.76 -11.57 4.20
C PHE A 16 -20.34 -11.10 3.81
N MET A 17 -19.48 -10.87 4.80
CA MET A 17 -18.06 -10.53 4.59
C MET A 17 -17.17 -11.76 4.39
N ASP A 18 -17.70 -12.98 4.51
CA ASP A 18 -16.95 -14.22 4.33
C ASP A 18 -16.36 -14.33 2.93
N SER A 19 -15.20 -14.98 2.83
CA SER A 19 -14.64 -15.36 1.54
C SER A 19 -15.63 -16.19 0.73
N ARG A 20 -15.74 -15.89 -0.55
CA ARG A 20 -16.52 -16.67 -1.51
C ARG A 20 -15.88 -18.04 -1.79
N ILE A 21 -14.63 -18.23 -1.39
CA ILE A 21 -13.89 -19.48 -1.55
C ILE A 21 -14.11 -20.35 -0.30
N LYS A 22 -14.86 -21.44 -0.48
CA LYS A 22 -15.18 -22.41 0.60
C LYS A 22 -14.25 -23.63 0.60
N THR A 23 -13.50 -23.86 -0.46
CA THR A 23 -12.63 -25.02 -0.65
C THR A 23 -11.36 -24.97 0.20
N ARG A 24 -10.81 -26.16 0.56
CA ARG A 24 -9.50 -26.28 1.20
C ARG A 24 -8.35 -26.07 0.23
N SER A 25 -8.51 -26.48 -1.03
CA SER A 25 -7.53 -26.27 -2.10
C SER A 25 -7.73 -24.93 -2.81
N VAL A 26 -6.67 -24.41 -3.43
CA VAL A 26 -6.70 -23.19 -4.25
C VAL A 26 -7.44 -23.46 -5.55
N THR A 27 -8.52 -22.72 -5.78
CA THR A 27 -9.36 -22.88 -6.98
C THR A 27 -8.90 -21.99 -8.14
N ARG A 28 -9.35 -22.33 -9.38
CA ARG A 28 -9.13 -21.47 -10.54
C ARG A 28 -9.75 -20.07 -10.37
N LYS A 29 -10.94 -19.99 -9.76
CA LYS A 29 -11.61 -18.71 -9.47
C LYS A 29 -10.79 -17.84 -8.53
N GLU A 30 -10.24 -18.41 -7.46
CA GLU A 30 -9.37 -17.70 -6.53
C GLU A 30 -8.10 -17.19 -7.21
N ARG A 31 -7.45 -18.02 -8.04
CA ARG A 31 -6.25 -17.61 -8.78
C ARG A 31 -6.52 -16.42 -9.71
N ILE A 32 -7.62 -16.46 -10.46
CA ILE A 32 -7.95 -15.41 -11.43
C ILE A 32 -8.52 -14.18 -10.73
N LEU A 33 -9.58 -14.32 -9.92
CA LEU A 33 -10.29 -13.17 -9.35
C LEU A 33 -9.57 -12.60 -8.12
N GLY A 34 -9.00 -13.45 -7.27
CA GLY A 34 -8.35 -13.03 -6.04
C GLY A 34 -6.88 -12.64 -6.22
N HIS A 35 -6.15 -13.29 -7.12
CA HIS A 35 -4.70 -13.09 -7.22
C HIS A 35 -4.21 -12.48 -8.54
N LEU A 36 -5.00 -12.53 -9.63
CA LEU A 36 -4.67 -11.86 -10.89
C LEU A 36 -5.38 -10.52 -11.01
N VAL A 37 -6.71 -10.53 -11.00
CA VAL A 37 -7.55 -9.35 -11.31
C VAL A 37 -7.71 -8.43 -10.10
N GLY A 38 -7.99 -8.99 -8.92
CA GLY A 38 -8.22 -8.19 -7.70
C GLY A 38 -7.08 -7.25 -7.35
N PRO A 39 -5.82 -7.70 -7.31
CA PRO A 39 -4.69 -6.84 -6.99
C PRO A 39 -4.49 -5.65 -7.94
N LEU A 40 -4.97 -5.75 -9.18
CA LEU A 40 -4.81 -4.67 -10.17
C LEU A 40 -5.30 -3.33 -9.65
N GLY A 41 -6.38 -3.30 -8.85
CA GLY A 41 -6.96 -2.07 -8.33
C GLY A 41 -5.99 -1.24 -7.50
N LEU A 42 -5.44 -1.82 -6.44
CA LEU A 42 -4.47 -1.13 -5.59
C LEU A 42 -3.12 -0.93 -6.27
N ILE A 43 -2.68 -1.89 -7.10
CA ILE A 43 -1.45 -1.74 -7.88
C ILE A 43 -1.57 -0.51 -8.79
N PHE A 44 -2.71 -0.29 -9.43
CA PHE A 44 -2.97 0.89 -10.23
C PHE A 44 -2.82 2.18 -9.43
N VAL A 45 -3.54 2.28 -8.32
CA VAL A 45 -3.50 3.48 -7.48
C VAL A 45 -2.09 3.76 -6.98
N VAL A 46 -1.43 2.73 -6.37
CA VAL A 46 -0.13 2.90 -5.74
C VAL A 46 0.95 3.29 -6.75
N ASN A 47 1.02 2.60 -7.89
CA ASN A 47 2.06 2.90 -8.89
C ASN A 47 1.78 4.21 -9.66
N THR A 48 0.51 4.55 -9.91
CA THR A 48 0.19 5.82 -10.53
C THR A 48 0.60 6.97 -9.63
N ILE A 49 0.24 6.95 -8.34
CA ILE A 49 0.64 8.00 -7.41
C ILE A 49 2.18 8.10 -7.34
N ALA A 50 2.88 6.98 -7.22
CA ALA A 50 4.35 6.96 -7.19
C ALA A 50 4.97 7.57 -8.47
N GLY A 51 4.34 7.36 -9.64
CA GLY A 51 4.83 7.88 -10.91
C GLY A 51 4.50 9.34 -11.20
N ILE A 52 3.44 9.89 -10.59
CA ILE A 52 2.96 11.24 -10.95
C ILE A 52 3.08 12.28 -9.84
N VAL A 53 3.28 11.88 -8.57
CA VAL A 53 3.22 12.79 -7.42
C VAL A 53 4.32 13.86 -7.45
N GLU A 54 5.52 13.49 -7.85
CA GLU A 54 6.66 14.43 -7.98
C GLU A 54 6.43 15.44 -9.11
N LYS A 55 5.94 14.95 -10.25
CA LYS A 55 5.64 15.82 -11.39
C LYS A 55 4.49 16.78 -11.08
N PHE A 56 3.45 16.28 -10.43
CA PHE A 56 2.37 17.10 -9.90
C PHE A 56 2.90 18.18 -8.95
N PHE A 57 3.77 17.81 -8.01
CA PHE A 57 4.38 18.74 -7.08
C PHE A 57 5.11 19.87 -7.82
N THR A 58 5.93 19.54 -8.82
CA THR A 58 6.69 20.52 -9.62
C THR A 58 5.75 21.46 -10.38
N GLN A 59 4.71 20.92 -11.03
CA GLN A 59 3.72 21.73 -11.75
C GLN A 59 2.93 22.64 -10.81
N GLN A 60 2.52 22.12 -9.64
CA GLN A 60 1.81 22.90 -8.62
C GLN A 60 2.68 24.03 -8.08
N ALA A 61 3.97 23.78 -7.83
CA ALA A 61 4.92 24.81 -7.42
C ALA A 61 5.08 25.91 -8.50
N GLY A 62 5.19 25.53 -9.76
CA GLY A 62 5.20 26.45 -10.90
C GLY A 62 3.91 27.27 -11.01
N ALA A 63 2.74 26.64 -10.79
CA ALA A 63 1.45 27.33 -10.79
C ALA A 63 1.32 28.35 -9.62
N PHE A 64 1.90 28.06 -8.45
CA PHE A 64 1.86 28.95 -7.28
C PHE A 64 2.80 30.15 -7.40
N TYR A 65 4.07 29.88 -7.74
CA TYR A 65 5.15 30.88 -7.67
C TYR A 65 5.58 31.42 -9.02
N GLY A 66 5.08 30.90 -10.11
CA GLY A 66 5.53 31.15 -11.46
C GLY A 66 6.76 30.29 -11.82
N THR A 67 6.83 29.85 -13.08
CA THR A 67 7.93 29.00 -13.57
C THR A 67 9.27 29.73 -13.60
N GLU A 68 9.27 31.06 -13.55
CA GLU A 68 10.47 31.91 -13.53
C GLU A 68 11.17 31.92 -12.16
N ASN A 69 10.44 31.58 -11.07
CA ASN A 69 10.98 31.59 -9.72
C ASN A 69 11.68 30.27 -9.36
N VAL A 70 12.72 29.94 -10.12
CA VAL A 70 13.49 28.70 -10.01
C VAL A 70 14.01 28.45 -8.59
N GLN A 71 14.50 29.51 -7.90
CA GLN A 71 15.05 29.39 -6.55
C GLN A 71 14.01 28.91 -5.54
N MET A 72 12.76 29.40 -5.64
CA MET A 72 11.68 28.98 -4.75
C MET A 72 11.25 27.54 -5.03
N ILE A 73 11.17 27.16 -6.30
CA ILE A 73 10.84 25.78 -6.71
C ILE A 73 11.91 24.83 -6.21
N GLN A 74 13.19 25.14 -6.33
CA GLN A 74 14.29 24.33 -5.81
C GLN A 74 14.24 24.18 -4.29
N THR A 75 13.97 25.30 -3.57
CA THR A 75 13.84 25.26 -2.10
C THR A 75 12.68 24.35 -1.66
N LEU A 76 11.56 24.40 -2.36
CA LEU A 76 10.44 23.49 -2.11
C LEU A 76 10.77 22.06 -2.47
N GLY A 77 11.50 21.83 -3.57
CA GLY A 77 12.02 20.53 -3.96
C GLY A 77 12.85 19.89 -2.85
N GLY A 78 13.79 20.64 -2.26
CA GLY A 78 14.56 20.16 -1.11
C GLY A 78 13.68 19.81 0.11
N ARG A 79 12.61 20.57 0.37
CA ARG A 79 11.63 20.22 1.42
C ARG A 79 10.86 18.96 1.10
N TYR A 80 10.46 18.76 -0.15
CA TYR A 80 9.78 17.55 -0.62
C TYR A 80 10.64 16.30 -0.38
N GLU A 81 11.93 16.35 -0.72
CA GLU A 81 12.86 15.25 -0.49
C GLU A 81 13.02 14.90 1.01
N VAL A 82 13.12 15.92 1.87
CA VAL A 82 13.13 15.73 3.32
C VAL A 82 11.83 15.04 3.78
N VAL A 83 10.69 15.49 3.28
CA VAL A 83 9.38 14.91 3.59
C VAL A 83 9.31 13.45 3.14
N MET A 84 9.78 13.12 1.93
CA MET A 84 9.84 11.75 1.42
C MET A 84 10.74 10.85 2.28
N THR A 85 11.89 11.37 2.72
CA THR A 85 12.79 10.65 3.62
C THR A 85 12.12 10.35 4.96
N ILE A 86 11.48 11.35 5.57
CA ILE A 86 10.71 11.18 6.81
C ILE A 86 9.59 10.16 6.61
N ALA A 87 8.84 10.24 5.51
CA ALA A 87 7.77 9.31 5.20
C ALA A 87 8.26 7.86 5.07
N LYS A 88 9.41 7.64 4.43
CA LYS A 88 10.04 6.30 4.32
C LYS A 88 10.46 5.76 5.70
N LEU A 89 11.04 6.60 6.56
CA LEU A 89 11.40 6.21 7.93
C LEU A 89 10.15 5.86 8.78
N LEU A 90 9.11 6.68 8.70
CA LEU A 90 7.84 6.42 9.38
C LEU A 90 7.15 5.15 8.85
N ALA A 91 7.29 4.84 7.56
CA ALA A 91 6.75 3.62 6.98
C ALA A 91 7.33 2.34 7.62
N VAL A 92 8.60 2.34 8.04
CA VAL A 92 9.21 1.24 8.78
C VAL A 92 8.52 1.05 10.14
N LEU A 93 8.28 2.15 10.87
CA LEU A 93 7.57 2.12 12.15
C LEU A 93 6.12 1.64 11.97
N MET A 94 5.45 2.10 10.90
CA MET A 94 4.11 1.62 10.55
C MET A 94 4.10 0.12 10.21
N GLY A 95 5.15 -0.40 9.59
CA GLY A 95 5.30 -1.84 9.35
C GLY A 95 5.28 -2.66 10.66
N LEU A 96 5.94 -2.17 11.71
CA LEU A 96 5.91 -2.80 13.04
C LEU A 96 4.54 -2.69 13.69
N LEU A 97 3.91 -1.52 13.60
CA LEU A 97 2.57 -1.30 14.14
C LEU A 97 1.52 -2.20 13.45
N THR A 98 1.58 -2.30 12.11
CA THR A 98 0.67 -3.17 11.36
C THR A 98 0.91 -4.64 11.66
N GLY A 99 2.16 -5.07 11.87
CA GLY A 99 2.47 -6.40 12.35
C GLY A 99 1.82 -6.69 13.72
N TRP A 100 1.89 -5.75 14.63
CA TRP A 100 1.21 -5.83 15.93
C TRP A 100 -0.32 -5.90 15.78
N LEU A 101 -0.92 -5.04 14.95
CA LEU A 101 -2.36 -5.04 14.66
C LEU A 101 -2.82 -6.40 14.13
N ILE A 102 -2.09 -6.98 13.18
CA ILE A 102 -2.39 -8.28 12.60
C ILE A 102 -2.33 -9.39 13.65
N GLN A 103 -1.30 -9.40 14.52
CA GLN A 103 -1.17 -10.40 15.57
C GLN A 103 -2.33 -10.37 16.58
N HIS A 104 -2.85 -9.17 16.90
CA HIS A 104 -3.96 -9.01 17.84
C HIS A 104 -5.35 -9.10 17.19
N THR A 105 -5.40 -9.28 15.87
CA THR A 105 -6.66 -9.42 15.14
C THR A 105 -7.18 -10.85 15.26
N LYS A 106 -8.42 -10.97 15.77
CA LYS A 106 -9.19 -12.21 15.78
C LYS A 106 -10.49 -11.98 15.04
N SER A 107 -10.44 -12.13 13.74
CA SER A 107 -11.61 -12.01 12.88
C SER A 107 -11.91 -13.34 12.20
N ARG A 108 -13.18 -13.62 12.03
CA ARG A 108 -13.71 -14.74 11.23
C ARG A 108 -13.17 -14.71 9.79
N GLN A 109 -12.83 -13.52 9.30
CA GLN A 109 -12.34 -13.31 7.93
C GLN A 109 -10.83 -13.55 7.76
N GLY A 110 -10.13 -13.87 8.82
CA GLY A 110 -8.67 -13.97 8.86
C GLY A 110 -8.03 -12.77 9.57
N ARG A 111 -6.69 -12.75 9.62
CA ARG A 111 -5.93 -11.71 10.32
C ARG A 111 -5.48 -10.56 9.39
N PHE A 112 -5.16 -10.86 8.13
CA PHE A 112 -4.66 -9.87 7.15
C PHE A 112 -5.77 -9.23 6.32
N ARG A 113 -6.76 -10.02 5.87
CA ARG A 113 -7.79 -9.57 4.94
C ARG A 113 -8.60 -8.36 5.42
N PRO A 114 -9.07 -8.29 6.70
CA PRO A 114 -9.79 -7.11 7.20
C PRO A 114 -8.97 -5.83 7.06
N TRP A 115 -7.70 -5.89 7.42
CA TRP A 115 -6.79 -4.75 7.31
C TRP A 115 -6.47 -4.38 5.86
N HIS A 116 -6.42 -5.37 4.96
CA HIS A 116 -6.26 -5.10 3.54
C HIS A 116 -7.41 -4.26 2.98
N LEU A 117 -8.63 -4.56 3.40
CA LEU A 117 -9.78 -3.77 3.00
C LEU A 117 -9.72 -2.34 3.59
N ILE A 118 -9.46 -2.21 4.89
CA ILE A 118 -9.39 -0.92 5.58
C ILE A 118 -8.28 -0.05 4.99
N PHE A 119 -7.06 -0.55 4.95
CA PHE A 119 -5.91 0.23 4.43
C PHE A 119 -5.98 0.45 2.93
N GLY A 120 -6.61 -0.46 2.18
CA GLY A 120 -6.90 -0.25 0.77
C GLY A 120 -7.81 0.95 0.52
N PHE A 121 -8.90 1.07 1.26
CA PHE A 121 -9.77 2.25 1.20
C PHE A 121 -9.05 3.53 1.65
N ILE A 122 -8.29 3.47 2.74
CA ILE A 122 -7.49 4.61 3.22
C ILE A 122 -6.50 5.06 2.15
N SER A 123 -5.82 4.12 1.48
CA SER A 123 -4.88 4.41 0.39
C SER A 123 -5.54 5.14 -0.78
N ILE A 124 -6.71 4.67 -1.19
CA ILE A 124 -7.50 5.29 -2.27
C ILE A 124 -7.93 6.70 -1.88
N ILE A 125 -8.47 6.88 -0.67
CA ILE A 125 -8.96 8.18 -0.18
C ILE A 125 -7.80 9.18 -0.09
N ILE A 126 -6.70 8.81 0.56
CA ILE A 126 -5.54 9.72 0.68
C ILE A 126 -4.98 10.03 -0.71
N GLY A 127 -4.91 9.04 -1.60
CA GLY A 127 -4.49 9.25 -2.98
C GLY A 127 -5.33 10.29 -3.72
N CYS A 128 -6.66 10.28 -3.55
CA CYS A 128 -7.53 11.33 -4.10
C CYS A 128 -7.29 12.70 -3.42
N LEU A 129 -7.11 12.71 -2.11
CA LEU A 129 -6.93 13.96 -1.36
C LEU A 129 -5.62 14.69 -1.72
N ILE A 130 -4.54 13.96 -2.03
CA ILE A 130 -3.26 14.56 -2.45
C ILE A 130 -3.45 15.53 -3.61
N PHE A 131 -4.31 15.17 -4.56
CA PHE A 131 -4.52 15.97 -5.79
C PHE A 131 -5.76 16.86 -5.74
N LEU A 132 -6.53 16.88 -4.65
CA LEU A 132 -7.86 17.52 -4.59
C LEU A 132 -7.81 19.02 -4.93
N PHE A 133 -6.80 19.74 -4.44
CA PHE A 133 -6.65 21.18 -4.66
C PHE A 133 -5.65 21.52 -5.78
N ALA A 134 -5.59 20.70 -6.81
CA ALA A 134 -4.75 20.93 -7.98
C ALA A 134 -5.09 22.26 -8.66
N GLY A 135 -4.10 23.16 -8.79
CA GLY A 135 -4.28 24.50 -9.39
C GLY A 135 -4.95 25.53 -8.47
N ASP A 136 -5.50 25.14 -7.32
CA ASP A 136 -6.18 26.06 -6.42
C ASP A 136 -5.18 26.77 -5.50
N LYS A 137 -5.26 28.12 -5.46
CA LYS A 137 -4.43 29.00 -4.63
C LYS A 137 -5.14 29.47 -3.35
N SER A 138 -6.39 29.06 -3.12
CA SER A 138 -7.20 29.53 -1.99
C SER A 138 -6.58 29.25 -0.63
N LEU A 139 -5.84 28.14 -0.50
CA LEU A 139 -5.14 27.73 0.71
C LEU A 139 -3.82 28.51 0.94
N GLY A 140 -3.33 29.26 -0.05
CA GLY A 140 -2.06 29.97 0.06
C GLY A 140 -0.91 29.05 0.51
N ASN A 141 -0.05 29.54 1.40
CA ASN A 141 1.09 28.75 1.92
C ASN A 141 0.68 27.52 2.73
N ASN A 142 -0.55 27.45 3.26
CA ASN A 142 -1.06 26.29 3.99
C ASN A 142 -1.25 25.07 3.08
N TYR A 143 -1.34 25.28 1.76
CA TYR A 143 -1.38 24.20 0.78
C TYR A 143 -0.20 23.25 0.92
N TRP A 144 1.02 23.77 1.10
CA TRP A 144 2.22 22.93 1.21
C TRP A 144 2.22 22.09 2.47
N LEU A 145 1.71 22.61 3.59
CA LEU A 145 1.53 21.84 4.81
C LEU A 145 0.53 20.70 4.62
N TYR A 146 -0.60 20.99 3.97
CA TYR A 146 -1.61 20.00 3.60
C TYR A 146 -1.03 18.92 2.69
N PHE A 147 -0.37 19.31 1.61
CA PHE A 147 0.22 18.39 0.65
C PHE A 147 1.27 17.48 1.29
N PHE A 148 2.23 18.03 2.00
CA PHE A 148 3.29 17.26 2.67
C PHE A 148 2.73 16.31 3.73
N PHE A 149 1.74 16.75 4.50
CA PHE A 149 1.07 15.90 5.48
C PHE A 149 0.41 14.69 4.80
N LEU A 150 -0.31 14.90 3.71
CA LEU A 150 -0.96 13.81 2.98
C LEU A 150 0.04 12.87 2.31
N VAL A 151 1.14 13.38 1.78
CA VAL A 151 2.22 12.55 1.22
C VAL A 151 2.82 11.66 2.32
N ILE A 152 3.08 12.19 3.51
CA ILE A 152 3.53 11.39 4.66
C ILE A 152 2.48 10.33 5.00
N CYS A 153 1.21 10.70 5.17
CA CYS A 153 0.14 9.77 5.48
C CYS A 153 0.00 8.67 4.41
N TYR A 154 0.13 9.02 3.14
CA TYR A 154 0.07 8.07 2.05
C TYR A 154 1.19 7.04 2.12
N HIS A 155 2.43 7.47 2.28
CA HIS A 155 3.58 6.56 2.33
C HIS A 155 3.63 5.75 3.63
N THR A 156 3.20 6.31 4.75
CA THR A 156 3.21 5.61 6.04
C THR A 156 2.06 4.64 6.19
N VAL A 157 0.83 5.04 5.88
CA VAL A 157 -0.37 4.24 6.12
C VAL A 157 -0.87 3.59 4.84
N GLY A 158 -0.97 4.35 3.75
CA GLY A 158 -1.59 3.91 2.51
C GLY A 158 -0.77 2.83 1.80
N SER A 159 0.46 3.13 1.41
CA SER A 159 1.27 2.22 0.60
C SER A 159 1.99 1.14 1.41
N SER A 160 2.39 1.41 2.66
CA SER A 160 3.14 0.44 3.47
C SER A 160 2.38 -0.87 3.67
N TYR A 161 1.09 -0.80 4.02
CA TYR A 161 0.29 -2.00 4.22
C TYR A 161 0.06 -2.76 2.91
N PHE A 162 -0.08 -2.06 1.80
CA PHE A 162 -0.22 -2.69 0.48
C PHE A 162 0.96 -3.62 0.17
N TYR A 163 2.20 -3.17 0.38
CA TYR A 163 3.38 -4.00 0.16
C TYR A 163 3.44 -5.17 1.14
N LEU A 164 3.15 -4.92 2.43
CA LEU A 164 3.09 -5.97 3.45
C LEU A 164 2.07 -7.06 3.08
N PHE A 165 0.86 -6.68 2.67
CA PHE A 165 -0.18 -7.64 2.28
C PHE A 165 0.23 -8.41 1.02
N ARG A 166 0.73 -7.70 0.00
CA ARG A 166 1.16 -8.30 -1.26
C ARG A 166 2.12 -9.46 -1.06
N ASP A 167 3.09 -9.27 -0.17
CA ASP A 167 4.16 -10.24 0.03
C ASP A 167 3.72 -11.40 0.94
N ASN A 168 2.83 -11.14 1.89
CA ASN A 168 2.39 -12.15 2.87
C ASN A 168 1.20 -12.98 2.42
N ILE A 169 0.27 -12.45 1.60
CA ILE A 169 -0.96 -13.16 1.22
C ILE A 169 -0.69 -14.51 0.58
N VAL A 170 0.41 -14.65 -0.18
CA VAL A 170 0.79 -15.90 -0.84
C VAL A 170 1.13 -16.97 0.19
N SER A 171 1.87 -16.60 1.24
CA SER A 171 2.33 -17.52 2.26
C SER A 171 1.20 -18.04 3.15
N ILE A 172 0.17 -17.20 3.37
CA ILE A 172 -0.99 -17.53 4.22
C ILE A 172 -2.15 -18.17 3.46
N SER A 173 -2.16 -18.10 2.13
CA SER A 173 -3.25 -18.65 1.29
C SER A 173 -3.21 -20.17 1.21
N THR A 174 -2.03 -20.81 1.23
CA THR A 174 -1.90 -22.26 1.11
C THR A 174 -0.55 -22.76 1.65
N ARG A 175 -0.51 -24.03 2.08
CA ARG A 175 0.73 -24.74 2.45
C ARG A 175 1.38 -25.46 1.28
N ASP A 176 0.61 -25.77 0.25
CA ASP A 176 1.11 -26.48 -0.94
C ASP A 176 2.16 -25.64 -1.68
N PRO A 177 3.42 -26.10 -1.81
CA PRO A 177 4.48 -25.38 -2.49
C PRO A 177 4.16 -25.09 -3.96
N GLY A 178 3.52 -26.03 -4.67
CA GLY A 178 3.14 -25.86 -6.06
C GLY A 178 2.09 -24.77 -6.26
N ALA A 179 1.06 -24.75 -5.40
CA ALA A 179 0.04 -23.71 -5.41
C ALA A 179 0.62 -22.35 -5.03
N LYS A 180 1.55 -22.28 -4.04
CA LYS A 180 2.28 -21.04 -3.67
C LYS A 180 3.05 -20.47 -4.85
N ALA A 181 3.85 -21.28 -5.53
CA ALA A 181 4.63 -20.86 -6.69
C ALA A 181 3.72 -20.31 -7.80
N ASN A 182 2.60 -20.97 -8.06
CA ASN A 182 1.62 -20.54 -9.06
C ASN A 182 0.96 -19.19 -8.68
N ILE A 183 0.52 -19.02 -7.43
CA ILE A 183 -0.06 -17.76 -6.96
C ILE A 183 0.98 -16.63 -7.02
N LYS A 184 2.22 -16.90 -6.59
CA LYS A 184 3.30 -15.92 -6.65
C LYS A 184 3.55 -15.46 -8.08
N PHE A 185 3.62 -16.38 -9.01
CA PHE A 185 3.77 -16.08 -10.45
C PHE A 185 2.62 -15.23 -10.98
N ILE A 186 1.37 -15.61 -10.69
CA ILE A 186 0.18 -14.86 -11.12
C ILE A 186 0.18 -13.43 -10.56
N ARG A 187 0.50 -13.23 -9.29
CA ARG A 187 0.62 -11.89 -8.68
C ARG A 187 1.77 -11.08 -9.28
N GLN A 188 2.88 -11.73 -9.62
CA GLN A 188 3.97 -11.07 -10.32
C GLN A 188 3.56 -10.63 -11.73
N VAL A 189 2.79 -11.43 -12.44
CA VAL A 189 2.19 -11.04 -13.75
C VAL A 189 1.30 -9.80 -13.58
N SER A 190 0.40 -9.79 -12.58
CA SER A 190 -0.43 -8.61 -12.30
C SER A 190 0.41 -7.37 -12.03
N TRP A 191 1.45 -7.50 -11.21
CA TRP A 191 2.37 -6.41 -10.92
C TRP A 191 3.05 -5.88 -12.17
N THR A 192 3.65 -6.74 -12.97
CA THR A 192 4.39 -6.37 -14.18
C THR A 192 3.47 -5.73 -15.23
N LEU A 193 2.25 -6.27 -15.43
CA LEU A 193 1.28 -5.69 -16.36
C LEU A 193 0.91 -4.27 -15.99
N VAL A 194 0.60 -4.02 -14.71
CA VAL A 194 0.16 -2.68 -14.28
C VAL A 194 1.32 -1.71 -14.18
N SER A 195 2.38 -2.07 -13.45
CA SER A 195 3.51 -1.16 -13.23
C SER A 195 4.29 -0.89 -14.51
N GLY A 196 4.55 -1.92 -15.33
CA GLY A 196 5.33 -1.78 -16.56
C GLY A 196 4.51 -1.22 -17.71
N ILE A 197 3.38 -1.87 -18.06
CA ILE A 197 2.63 -1.52 -19.27
C ILE A 197 1.69 -0.36 -19.01
N VAL A 198 0.84 -0.44 -17.98
CA VAL A 198 -0.20 0.56 -17.79
C VAL A 198 0.36 1.85 -17.20
N VAL A 199 1.09 1.78 -16.09
CA VAL A 199 1.65 2.98 -15.47
C VAL A 199 2.88 3.45 -16.23
N GLY A 200 3.83 2.58 -16.53
CA GLY A 200 5.06 2.93 -17.23
C GLY A 200 4.82 3.49 -18.64
N MET A 201 4.00 2.82 -19.45
CA MET A 201 3.77 3.23 -20.82
C MET A 201 2.54 4.14 -20.98
N LEU A 202 1.37 3.70 -20.49
CA LEU A 202 0.14 4.44 -20.75
C LEU A 202 0.07 5.73 -19.94
N VAL A 203 0.31 5.69 -18.63
CA VAL A 203 0.23 6.88 -17.78
C VAL A 203 1.37 7.84 -18.08
N ASN A 204 2.62 7.37 -18.04
CA ASN A 204 3.77 8.26 -18.18
C ASN A 204 4.05 8.70 -19.62
N MET A 205 3.80 7.87 -20.62
CA MET A 205 4.10 8.22 -22.02
C MET A 205 2.91 8.81 -22.78
N VAL A 206 1.68 8.58 -22.33
CA VAL A 206 0.48 9.04 -23.04
C VAL A 206 -0.32 10.03 -22.20
N VAL A 207 -0.82 9.60 -21.03
CA VAL A 207 -1.74 10.42 -20.22
C VAL A 207 -1.05 11.67 -19.70
N LEU A 208 0.17 11.53 -19.22
CA LEU A 208 0.93 12.61 -18.64
C LEU A 208 1.27 13.69 -19.68
N PRO A 209 1.95 13.41 -20.80
CA PRO A 209 2.30 14.45 -21.77
C PRO A 209 1.10 14.99 -22.56
N MET A 210 0.08 14.18 -22.84
CA MET A 210 -1.07 14.62 -23.65
C MET A 210 -2.15 15.33 -22.84
N TRP A 211 -2.23 15.10 -21.55
CA TRP A 211 -3.29 15.66 -20.70
C TRP A 211 -2.74 16.38 -19.47
N LEU A 212 -2.03 15.68 -18.58
CA LEU A 212 -1.65 16.23 -17.28
C LEU A 212 -0.63 17.37 -17.37
N ASP A 213 0.24 17.37 -18.37
CA ASP A 213 1.23 18.43 -18.59
C ASP A 213 0.58 19.75 -19.03
N HIS A 214 -0.62 19.68 -19.61
CA HIS A 214 -1.37 20.85 -20.09
C HIS A 214 -2.47 21.30 -19.12
N ASP A 215 -2.98 20.40 -18.28
CA ASP A 215 -4.09 20.68 -17.36
C ASP A 215 -3.82 20.07 -15.99
N ILE A 216 -3.35 20.89 -15.07
CA ILE A 216 -3.11 20.45 -13.67
C ILE A 216 -4.39 19.93 -13.00
N THR A 217 -5.58 20.39 -13.42
CA THR A 217 -6.85 19.88 -12.91
C THR A 217 -7.18 18.46 -13.42
N GLY A 218 -6.38 17.95 -14.33
CA GLY A 218 -6.44 16.55 -14.80
C GLY A 218 -6.09 15.53 -13.71
N TYR A 219 -5.19 15.88 -12.79
CA TYR A 219 -4.73 14.95 -11.74
C TYR A 219 -5.86 14.45 -10.82
N PRO A 220 -6.70 15.32 -10.21
CA PRO A 220 -7.83 14.84 -9.44
C PRO A 220 -8.84 14.04 -10.28
N LYS A 221 -9.09 14.43 -11.51
CA LYS A 221 -9.98 13.68 -12.43
C LYS A 221 -9.45 12.26 -12.68
N LEU A 222 -8.15 12.14 -12.99
CA LEU A 222 -7.49 10.84 -13.15
C LEU A 222 -7.62 9.99 -11.90
N MET A 223 -7.34 10.55 -10.72
CA MET A 223 -7.41 9.82 -9.46
C MET A 223 -8.83 9.36 -9.11
N ILE A 224 -9.84 10.16 -9.40
CA ILE A 224 -11.25 9.76 -9.23
C ILE A 224 -11.59 8.57 -10.13
N ILE A 225 -11.21 8.63 -11.41
CA ILE A 225 -11.44 7.52 -12.36
C ILE A 225 -10.76 6.24 -11.87
N LEU A 226 -9.48 6.34 -11.49
CA LEU A 226 -8.73 5.19 -10.96
C LEU A 226 -9.36 4.63 -9.68
N SER A 227 -9.86 5.49 -8.80
CA SER A 227 -10.51 5.08 -7.56
C SER A 227 -11.82 4.34 -7.80
N ILE A 228 -12.63 4.81 -8.73
CA ILE A 228 -13.87 4.14 -9.15
C ILE A 228 -13.57 2.73 -9.69
N CYS A 229 -12.48 2.57 -10.45
CA CYS A 229 -12.06 1.27 -10.94
C CYS A 229 -11.41 0.40 -9.86
N ALA A 230 -10.65 1.01 -8.93
CA ALA A 230 -9.90 0.29 -7.90
C ALA A 230 -10.80 -0.32 -6.81
N ILE A 231 -11.88 0.37 -6.42
CA ILE A 231 -12.77 -0.10 -5.35
C ILE A 231 -13.40 -1.47 -5.65
N PRO A 232 -14.02 -1.72 -6.82
CA PRO A 232 -14.54 -3.04 -7.15
C PRO A 232 -13.45 -4.11 -7.18
N LEU A 233 -12.25 -3.79 -7.67
CA LEU A 233 -11.13 -4.72 -7.74
C LEU A 233 -10.59 -5.05 -6.34
N LEU A 234 -10.48 -4.08 -5.44
CA LEU A 234 -10.14 -4.30 -4.04
C LEU A 234 -11.14 -5.23 -3.34
N LEU A 235 -12.44 -5.00 -3.55
CA LEU A 235 -13.49 -5.87 -3.04
C LEU A 235 -13.39 -7.27 -3.62
N LEU A 236 -13.06 -7.37 -4.90
CA LEU A 236 -12.87 -8.65 -5.57
C LEU A 236 -11.69 -9.42 -4.99
N GLU A 237 -10.54 -8.77 -4.74
CA GLU A 237 -9.40 -9.36 -4.04
C GLU A 237 -9.82 -9.83 -2.64
N TYR A 238 -10.52 -9.00 -1.88
CA TYR A 238 -11.00 -9.34 -0.54
C TYR A 238 -11.89 -10.58 -0.53
N PHE A 239 -12.92 -10.64 -1.41
CA PHE A 239 -13.88 -11.73 -1.40
C PHE A 239 -13.36 -13.04 -2.03
N TYR A 240 -12.38 -12.98 -2.92
CA TYR A 240 -11.85 -14.15 -3.61
C TYR A 240 -10.46 -14.60 -3.15
N THR A 241 -9.97 -14.07 -2.02
CA THR A 241 -8.80 -14.59 -1.31
C THR A 241 -9.21 -15.32 -0.03
N LYS A 242 -8.39 -16.25 0.46
CA LYS A 242 -8.63 -17.01 1.69
C LYS A 242 -7.34 -17.28 2.45
N GLU A 243 -7.36 -17.09 3.78
CA GLU A 243 -6.25 -17.36 4.69
C GLU A 243 -6.37 -18.79 5.29
N ARG A 244 -5.84 -19.80 4.60
CA ARG A 244 -5.97 -21.20 5.03
C ARG A 244 -4.93 -21.59 6.07
N VAL A 245 -3.72 -21.07 5.95
CA VAL A 245 -2.60 -21.48 6.83
C VAL A 245 -2.90 -21.13 8.30
N ILE A 246 -3.56 -20.02 8.55
CA ILE A 246 -3.95 -19.57 9.90
C ILE A 246 -5.12 -20.41 10.42
N GLU A 247 -6.10 -20.72 9.56
CA GLU A 247 -7.23 -21.60 9.94
C GLU A 247 -6.73 -23.01 10.34
N ASP A 248 -5.78 -23.56 9.60
CA ASP A 248 -5.23 -24.90 9.87
C ASP A 248 -4.40 -24.92 11.16
N VAL A 249 -3.64 -23.87 11.47
CA VAL A 249 -2.89 -23.77 12.73
C VAL A 249 -3.84 -23.66 13.91
N ALA A 250 -4.90 -22.87 13.80
CA ALA A 250 -5.91 -22.76 14.83
C ALA A 250 -6.66 -24.08 15.10
N ALA A 251 -6.83 -24.90 14.05
CA ALA A 251 -7.48 -26.20 14.13
C ALA A 251 -6.57 -27.32 14.68
N THR A 252 -5.23 -27.25 14.43
CA THR A 252 -4.27 -28.26 14.87
C THR A 252 -3.67 -27.98 16.23
N VAL A 253 -3.52 -26.73 16.59
CA VAL A 253 -3.01 -26.28 17.90
C VAL A 253 -4.21 -26.00 18.79
N GLY A 254 -4.91 -27.03 19.20
CA GLY A 254 -5.92 -26.92 20.23
C GLY A 254 -5.31 -26.23 21.45
N ALA A 255 -5.65 -24.95 21.66
CA ALA A 255 -5.41 -24.16 22.88
C ALA A 255 -3.97 -24.10 23.41
N GLU A 256 -2.93 -24.46 22.67
CA GLU A 256 -1.57 -24.11 23.03
C GLU A 256 -1.44 -22.59 23.03
N LYS A 257 -1.04 -22.05 24.17
CA LYS A 257 -0.81 -20.62 24.41
C LYS A 257 -0.06 -20.02 23.23
N GLU A 258 -0.76 -19.25 22.42
CA GLU A 258 -0.16 -18.41 21.40
C GLU A 258 0.86 -17.54 22.15
N ASN A 259 2.15 -17.86 22.01
CA ASN A 259 3.23 -17.08 22.61
C ASN A 259 3.25 -15.74 21.88
N ASN A 260 2.48 -14.78 22.39
CA ASN A 260 2.56 -13.40 21.95
C ASN A 260 3.94 -12.88 22.34
N ILE A 261 4.89 -12.95 21.43
CA ILE A 261 6.22 -12.40 21.62
C ILE A 261 6.08 -10.87 21.71
N PRO A 262 6.47 -10.22 22.83
CA PRO A 262 6.39 -8.77 22.96
C PRO A 262 7.13 -8.07 21.81
N VAL A 263 6.62 -6.95 21.35
CA VAL A 263 7.25 -6.16 20.26
C VAL A 263 8.70 -5.80 20.59
N ARG A 264 8.99 -5.57 21.86
CA ARG A 264 10.36 -5.33 22.35
C ARG A 264 11.31 -6.49 22.05
N ASP A 265 10.86 -7.73 22.22
CA ASP A 265 11.70 -8.92 22.00
C ASP A 265 11.84 -9.20 20.49
N GLN A 266 10.80 -8.89 19.70
CA GLN A 266 10.90 -8.93 18.24
C GLN A 266 11.92 -7.91 17.72
N LEU A 267 11.86 -6.65 18.19
CA LEU A 267 12.84 -5.60 17.87
C LEU A 267 14.26 -6.00 18.31
N ARG A 268 14.39 -6.53 19.51
CA ARG A 268 15.69 -6.99 20.01
C ARG A 268 16.26 -8.11 19.15
N ALA A 269 15.45 -9.06 18.73
CA ALA A 269 15.87 -10.15 17.84
C ALA A 269 16.28 -9.62 16.45
N LEU A 270 15.55 -8.65 15.88
CA LEU A 270 15.90 -8.01 14.63
C LEU A 270 17.21 -7.24 14.71
N LEU A 271 17.41 -6.44 15.78
CA LEU A 271 18.64 -5.67 15.97
C LEU A 271 19.85 -6.56 16.30
N HIS A 272 19.62 -7.75 16.89
CA HIS A 272 20.69 -8.74 17.15
C HIS A 272 21.08 -9.51 15.88
N ASN A 273 20.23 -9.50 14.85
CA ASN A 273 20.53 -10.13 13.57
C ASN A 273 21.42 -9.21 12.72
N LYS A 274 22.73 -9.45 12.74
CA LYS A 274 23.73 -8.67 12.00
C LYS A 274 23.43 -8.57 10.50
N TYR A 275 22.84 -9.60 9.88
CA TYR A 275 22.49 -9.59 8.48
C TYR A 275 21.29 -8.67 8.18
N PHE A 276 20.31 -8.65 9.10
CA PHE A 276 19.19 -7.72 8.99
C PHE A 276 19.65 -6.27 9.11
N VAL A 277 20.51 -5.99 10.11
CA VAL A 277 21.07 -4.64 10.31
C VAL A 277 21.89 -4.21 9.10
N LEU A 278 22.78 -5.08 8.59
CA LEU A 278 23.58 -4.80 7.39
C LEU A 278 22.69 -4.56 6.16
N PHE A 279 21.68 -5.40 5.94
CA PHE A 279 20.73 -5.24 4.85
C PHE A 279 19.97 -3.91 4.96
N THR A 280 19.50 -3.56 6.16
CA THR A 280 18.79 -2.29 6.41
C THR A 280 19.70 -1.10 6.09
N ILE A 281 20.95 -1.13 6.53
CA ILE A 281 21.93 -0.07 6.21
C ILE A 281 22.16 0.02 4.69
N LEU A 282 22.36 -1.10 4.00
CA LEU A 282 22.57 -1.13 2.54
C LEU A 282 21.36 -0.56 1.79
N VAL A 283 20.14 -0.94 2.17
CA VAL A 283 18.91 -0.42 1.52
C VAL A 283 18.75 1.07 1.80
N THR A 284 19.04 1.52 3.02
CA THR A 284 18.98 2.95 3.37
C THR A 284 20.00 3.77 2.60
N VAL A 285 21.24 3.32 2.55
CA VAL A 285 22.32 4.00 1.79
C VAL A 285 22.05 3.97 0.29
N GLY A 286 21.56 2.84 -0.25
CA GLY A 286 21.15 2.73 -1.65
C GLY A 286 20.02 3.68 -2.01
N GLY A 287 19.01 3.79 -1.13
CA GLY A 287 17.90 4.74 -1.31
C GLY A 287 18.33 6.22 -1.24
N ILE A 288 19.36 6.53 -0.45
CA ILE A 288 19.96 7.88 -0.45
C ILE A 288 20.72 8.13 -1.75
N GLY A 289 21.41 7.13 -2.30
CA GLY A 289 22.13 7.25 -3.56
C GLY A 289 21.22 7.52 -4.77
N GLU A 290 20.01 7.01 -4.77
CA GLU A 290 19.00 7.33 -5.80
C GLU A 290 18.48 8.78 -5.74
N LEU A 291 18.66 9.48 -4.61
CA LEU A 291 18.27 10.88 -4.44
C LEU A 291 19.29 11.87 -5.04
N TYR A 292 20.51 11.41 -5.39
CA TYR A 292 21.59 12.25 -5.90
C TYR A 292 21.91 12.03 -7.39
N ASN A 293 21.17 11.14 -8.06
CA ASN A 293 21.23 10.94 -9.52
C ASN A 293 19.98 11.49 -10.20
#